data_ec6b1bcaf885542665b9f4577edfc90b
#
_entry.id   ec6b1bcaf885542665b9f4577edfc90b
#
_cell.length_a   1.000
_cell.length_b   1.000
_cell.length_c   1.000
_cell.angle_alpha   90.00
_cell.angle_beta   90.00
_cell.angle_gamma   90.00
#
_symmetry.space_group_name_H-M   'P 1'
#
loop_
_entity.id
_entity.type
_entity.pdbx_description
1 polymer ?
#
loop_
_entity_poly.entity_id
_entity_poly.type
_entity_poly.pdbx_seq_one_letter_code
_entity_poly.pdbx_strand_id
1 'polypeptide(L)'
;LAITISKQGTYRTEFTTTQPNMQGNSKSTFTFNATLKNQTAEQQLYALMAEAPRGWNVIFKANYKQATSAQVAPNASENISVDITAPSNVKAGTYKIPVIATTGSTSAQLEFEVVITGSYRIELTTPQGLLSKDITAGDTRKLELVVLNTGSAELKDIQLSANKPIDWEVSFEPS
;
A
#
# COMPACT_ATOMS: atom_id res chain seq x y z
N LEU A 1 -35.70 -35.78 -36.26
CA LEU A 1 -35.00 -35.40 -35.01
C LEU A 1 -34.79 -33.91 -35.04
N ALA A 2 -35.55 -33.13 -34.26
CA ALA A 2 -35.33 -31.71 -34.11
C ALA A 2 -34.29 -31.47 -32.98
N ILE A 3 -33.13 -30.97 -33.32
CA ILE A 3 -32.13 -30.53 -32.32
C ILE A 3 -32.38 -29.06 -32.02
N THR A 4 -32.91 -28.77 -30.84
CA THR A 4 -33.01 -27.38 -30.35
C THR A 4 -31.70 -27.04 -29.66
N ILE A 5 -30.88 -26.19 -30.27
CA ILE A 5 -29.71 -25.63 -29.64
C ILE A 5 -30.21 -24.47 -28.79
N SER A 6 -30.35 -24.68 -27.48
CA SER A 6 -30.57 -23.57 -26.53
C SER A 6 -29.25 -22.83 -26.38
N LYS A 7 -29.26 -21.50 -26.51
CA LYS A 7 -28.18 -20.60 -26.10
C LYS A 7 -28.08 -20.59 -24.56
N GLN A 8 -27.74 -21.70 -23.94
CA GLN A 8 -27.25 -21.65 -22.57
C GLN A 8 -25.77 -21.27 -22.65
N GLY A 9 -25.51 -19.97 -22.66
CA GLY A 9 -24.17 -19.44 -22.53
C GLY A 9 -23.58 -19.89 -21.19
N THR A 10 -22.31 -20.29 -21.20
CA THR A 10 -21.56 -20.48 -19.99
C THR A 10 -21.36 -19.08 -19.36
N TYR A 11 -22.04 -18.80 -18.25
CA TYR A 11 -21.87 -17.55 -17.50
C TYR A 11 -20.59 -17.67 -16.67
N ARG A 12 -19.44 -17.47 -17.29
CA ARG A 12 -18.16 -17.56 -16.62
C ARG A 12 -17.30 -16.37 -16.95
N THR A 13 -16.71 -15.81 -15.92
CA THR A 13 -15.70 -14.76 -15.98
C THR A 13 -14.43 -15.25 -15.30
N GLU A 14 -13.28 -14.95 -15.85
CA GLU A 14 -11.99 -15.15 -15.21
C GLU A 14 -11.31 -13.80 -15.05
N PHE A 15 -10.74 -13.57 -13.87
CA PHE A 15 -9.93 -12.39 -13.58
C PHE A 15 -8.63 -12.87 -12.95
N THR A 16 -7.52 -12.76 -13.67
CA THR A 16 -6.26 -13.41 -13.32
C THR A 16 -5.08 -12.45 -13.46
N THR A 17 -4.00 -12.75 -12.77
CA THR A 17 -2.72 -12.04 -12.89
C THR A 17 -1.57 -13.03 -12.84
N THR A 18 -0.45 -12.68 -13.45
CA THR A 18 0.81 -13.42 -13.32
C THR A 18 1.68 -12.93 -12.17
N GLN A 19 1.39 -11.72 -11.65
CA GLN A 19 2.12 -11.12 -10.55
C GLN A 19 1.13 -10.55 -9.52
N PRO A 20 0.73 -11.35 -8.51
CA PRO A 20 -0.25 -10.92 -7.53
C PRO A 20 0.34 -10.08 -6.40
N ASN A 21 1.68 -10.00 -6.25
CA ASN A 21 2.34 -9.32 -5.15
C ASN A 21 3.40 -8.32 -5.62
N MET A 22 3.52 -7.20 -4.92
CA MET A 22 4.55 -6.19 -5.08
C MET A 22 4.99 -5.62 -3.75
N GLN A 23 6.25 -5.15 -3.67
CA GLN A 23 6.75 -4.47 -2.49
C GLN A 23 7.32 -3.10 -2.82
N GLY A 24 7.25 -2.19 -1.87
CA GLY A 24 7.76 -0.83 -2.01
C GLY A 24 7.56 -0.01 -0.73
N ASN A 25 7.95 1.24 -0.76
CA ASN A 25 7.72 2.16 0.35
C ASN A 25 6.32 2.81 0.28
N SER A 26 5.93 3.55 1.31
CA SER A 26 4.63 4.21 1.40
C SER A 26 4.35 5.26 0.31
N LYS A 27 5.37 5.70 -0.43
CA LYS A 27 5.24 6.69 -1.52
C LYS A 27 5.21 6.03 -2.91
N SER A 28 5.38 4.71 -2.97
CA SER A 28 5.37 3.96 -4.23
C SER A 28 3.95 3.85 -4.78
N THR A 29 3.85 3.86 -6.10
CA THR A 29 2.66 3.39 -6.81
C THR A 29 2.90 1.94 -7.22
N PHE A 30 1.99 1.06 -6.87
CA PHE A 30 2.04 -0.36 -7.22
C PHE A 30 1.13 -0.59 -8.42
N THR A 31 1.72 -0.85 -9.58
CA THR A 31 0.98 -1.07 -10.82
C THR A 31 0.92 -2.55 -11.13
N PHE A 32 -0.25 -3.15 -10.94
CA PHE A 32 -0.53 -4.54 -11.29
C PHE A 32 -1.17 -4.63 -12.67
N ASN A 33 -0.89 -5.74 -13.37
CA ASN A 33 -1.56 -6.07 -14.60
C ASN A 33 -2.38 -7.33 -14.40
N ALA A 34 -3.65 -7.28 -14.77
CA ALA A 34 -4.58 -8.39 -14.71
C ALA A 34 -5.27 -8.60 -16.06
N THR A 35 -5.67 -9.82 -16.32
CA THR A 35 -6.41 -10.20 -17.52
C THR A 35 -7.84 -10.55 -17.11
N LEU A 36 -8.80 -9.81 -17.64
CA LEU A 36 -10.23 -10.05 -17.50
C LEU A 36 -10.72 -10.78 -18.75
N LYS A 37 -11.19 -12.01 -18.57
CA LYS A 37 -11.67 -12.87 -19.66
C LYS A 37 -13.18 -13.07 -19.55
N ASN A 38 -13.89 -12.74 -20.61
CA ASN A 38 -15.30 -13.02 -20.78
C ASN A 38 -15.47 -14.36 -21.48
N GLN A 39 -15.93 -15.38 -20.76
CA GLN A 39 -16.22 -16.70 -21.32
C GLN A 39 -17.73 -16.89 -21.60
N THR A 40 -18.47 -15.79 -21.72
CA THR A 40 -19.89 -15.84 -22.11
C THR A 40 -20.06 -15.70 -23.62
N ALA A 41 -21.24 -16.06 -24.12
CA ALA A 41 -21.56 -15.92 -25.55
C ALA A 41 -21.94 -14.50 -25.96
N GLU A 42 -21.98 -13.55 -25.01
CA GLU A 42 -22.40 -12.18 -25.23
C GLU A 42 -21.33 -11.19 -24.76
N GLN A 43 -21.30 -10.03 -25.37
CA GLN A 43 -20.48 -8.92 -24.91
C GLN A 43 -20.93 -8.49 -23.51
N GLN A 44 -19.99 -8.32 -22.60
CA GLN A 44 -20.26 -7.95 -21.21
C GLN A 44 -19.60 -6.61 -20.87
N LEU A 45 -20.30 -5.82 -20.08
CA LEU A 45 -19.76 -4.63 -19.42
C LEU A 45 -19.50 -4.97 -17.95
N TYR A 46 -18.26 -5.05 -17.56
CA TYR A 46 -17.84 -5.35 -16.19
C TYR A 46 -17.64 -4.07 -15.40
N ALA A 47 -18.32 -3.93 -14.27
CA ALA A 47 -17.95 -2.95 -13.25
C ALA A 47 -16.70 -3.44 -12.52
N LEU A 48 -15.73 -2.55 -12.34
CA LEU A 48 -14.46 -2.80 -11.66
C LEU A 48 -14.49 -2.15 -10.29
N MET A 49 -14.27 -2.93 -9.25
CA MET A 49 -14.29 -2.48 -7.86
C MET A 49 -13.10 -3.04 -7.10
N ALA A 50 -12.70 -2.35 -6.01
CA ALA A 50 -11.67 -2.79 -5.11
C ALA A 50 -12.12 -2.61 -3.66
N GLU A 51 -11.77 -3.58 -2.81
CA GLU A 51 -11.96 -3.52 -1.37
C GLU A 51 -10.61 -3.21 -0.71
N ALA A 52 -10.24 -1.93 -0.70
CA ALA A 52 -8.99 -1.48 -0.12
C ALA A 52 -9.18 -0.96 1.31
N PRO A 53 -8.16 -1.08 2.20
CA PRO A 53 -8.21 -0.48 3.51
C PRO A 53 -8.39 1.04 3.43
N ARG A 54 -8.89 1.65 4.51
CA ARG A 54 -9.17 3.08 4.54
C ARG A 54 -7.92 3.91 4.21
N GLY A 55 -8.08 4.88 3.32
CA GLY A 55 -7.03 5.80 2.88
C GLY A 55 -6.18 5.29 1.71
N TRP A 56 -6.36 4.02 1.30
CA TRP A 56 -5.75 3.53 0.07
C TRP A 56 -6.54 4.01 -1.14
N ASN A 57 -5.83 4.27 -2.24
CA ASN A 57 -6.44 4.64 -3.51
C ASN A 57 -6.16 3.56 -4.54
N VAL A 58 -7.20 3.14 -5.26
CA VAL A 58 -7.12 2.12 -6.32
C VAL A 58 -7.72 2.69 -7.59
N ILE A 59 -6.92 2.72 -8.66
CA ILE A 59 -7.32 3.23 -9.97
C ILE A 59 -7.21 2.10 -10.98
N PHE A 60 -8.31 1.77 -11.61
CA PHE A 60 -8.35 0.84 -12.74
C PHE A 60 -8.12 1.58 -14.04
N LYS A 61 -7.42 0.93 -14.96
CA LYS A 61 -7.21 1.43 -16.33
C LYS A 61 -7.52 0.30 -17.31
N ALA A 62 -8.42 0.57 -18.24
CA ALA A 62 -8.68 -0.25 -19.40
C ALA A 62 -8.21 0.52 -20.65
N ASN A 63 -7.49 -0.13 -21.55
CA ASN A 63 -6.91 0.54 -22.73
C ASN A 63 -6.09 1.80 -22.39
N TYR A 64 -5.29 1.72 -21.30
CA TYR A 64 -4.45 2.82 -20.78
C TYR A 64 -5.20 4.05 -20.27
N LYS A 65 -6.54 4.01 -20.20
CA LYS A 65 -7.38 5.08 -19.69
C LYS A 65 -8.02 4.67 -18.38
N GLN A 66 -8.10 5.61 -17.43
CA GLN A 66 -8.80 5.39 -16.18
C GLN A 66 -10.26 5.03 -16.48
N ALA A 67 -10.73 3.95 -15.87
CA ALA A 67 -12.07 3.42 -16.08
C ALA A 67 -12.60 2.78 -14.79
N THR A 68 -13.90 2.87 -14.58
CA THR A 68 -14.64 2.14 -13.53
C THR A 68 -15.36 0.91 -14.11
N SER A 69 -15.26 0.69 -15.41
CA SER A 69 -15.81 -0.44 -16.11
C SER A 69 -14.97 -0.81 -17.33
N ALA A 70 -15.06 -2.07 -17.75
CA ALA A 70 -14.41 -2.58 -18.94
C ALA A 70 -15.42 -3.37 -19.79
N GLN A 71 -15.45 -3.11 -21.08
CA GLN A 71 -16.28 -3.82 -22.03
C GLN A 71 -15.45 -4.92 -22.69
N VAL A 72 -15.92 -6.16 -22.58
CA VAL A 72 -15.21 -7.33 -23.12
C VAL A 72 -16.11 -8.10 -24.06
N ALA A 73 -15.66 -8.31 -25.29
CA ALA A 73 -16.39 -9.07 -26.31
C ALA A 73 -16.57 -10.55 -25.91
N PRO A 74 -17.51 -11.28 -26.55
CA PRO A 74 -17.69 -12.70 -26.29
C PRO A 74 -16.38 -13.49 -26.47
N ASN A 75 -16.08 -14.36 -25.52
CA ASN A 75 -14.88 -15.22 -25.53
C ASN A 75 -13.53 -14.46 -25.71
N ALA A 76 -13.52 -13.16 -25.42
CA ALA A 76 -12.33 -12.32 -25.51
C ALA A 76 -11.76 -12.00 -24.13
N SER A 77 -10.57 -11.39 -24.13
CA SER A 77 -9.90 -10.91 -22.91
C SER A 77 -9.53 -9.44 -23.06
N GLU A 78 -9.55 -8.73 -21.94
CA GLU A 78 -9.11 -7.35 -21.81
C GLU A 78 -8.04 -7.23 -20.72
N ASN A 79 -7.01 -6.46 -20.98
CA ASN A 79 -5.97 -6.18 -20.00
C ASN A 79 -6.39 -4.99 -19.12
N ILE A 80 -6.43 -5.23 -17.82
CA ILE A 80 -6.76 -4.23 -16.81
C ILE A 80 -5.49 -3.94 -16.02
N SER A 81 -5.02 -2.70 -16.09
CA SER A 81 -3.97 -2.20 -15.21
C SER A 81 -4.61 -1.61 -13.96
N VAL A 82 -4.04 -1.92 -12.79
CA VAL A 82 -4.54 -1.49 -11.48
C VAL A 82 -3.42 -0.78 -10.74
N ASP A 83 -3.55 0.54 -10.59
CA ASP A 83 -2.62 1.34 -9.81
C ASP A 83 -3.12 1.45 -8.38
N ILE A 84 -2.30 1.02 -7.45
CA ILE A 84 -2.59 1.03 -6.01
C ILE A 84 -1.60 1.97 -5.33
N THR A 85 -2.10 2.93 -4.55
CA THR A 85 -1.28 3.83 -3.73
C THR A 85 -1.71 3.77 -2.28
N ALA A 86 -0.73 3.67 -1.38
CA ALA A 86 -0.95 3.67 0.05
C ALA A 86 -1.06 5.10 0.60
N PRO A 87 -1.74 5.31 1.74
CA PRO A 87 -1.67 6.59 2.45
C PRO A 87 -0.26 6.86 2.98
N SER A 88 0.13 8.13 3.11
CA SER A 88 1.49 8.53 3.50
C SER A 88 1.91 8.03 4.90
N ASN A 89 0.94 7.78 5.78
CA ASN A 89 1.13 7.31 7.16
C ASN A 89 0.90 5.80 7.31
N VAL A 90 0.90 5.04 6.20
CA VAL A 90 0.75 3.58 6.25
C VAL A 90 1.93 2.96 7.01
N LYS A 91 1.64 2.01 7.89
CA LYS A 91 2.67 1.24 8.59
C LYS A 91 3.31 0.20 7.66
N ALA A 92 4.54 -0.18 7.96
CA ALA A 92 5.17 -1.33 7.31
C ALA A 92 4.35 -2.60 7.59
N GLY A 93 4.18 -3.44 6.56
CA GLY A 93 3.38 -4.65 6.66
C GLY A 93 2.84 -5.10 5.30
N THR A 94 2.09 -6.19 5.33
CA THR A 94 1.46 -6.79 4.14
C THR A 94 -0.02 -6.44 4.11
N TYR A 95 -0.48 -5.95 2.97
CA TYR A 95 -1.86 -5.50 2.75
C TYR A 95 -2.45 -6.26 1.58
N LYS A 96 -3.59 -6.90 1.81
CA LYS A 96 -4.36 -7.61 0.80
C LYS A 96 -5.46 -6.72 0.28
N ILE A 97 -5.57 -6.64 -1.04
CA ILE A 97 -6.51 -5.76 -1.73
C ILE A 97 -7.28 -6.58 -2.75
N PRO A 98 -8.45 -7.08 -2.37
CA PRO A 98 -9.35 -7.75 -3.29
C PRO A 98 -9.85 -6.78 -4.37
N VAL A 99 -9.83 -7.23 -5.61
CA VAL A 99 -10.42 -6.54 -6.76
C VAL A 99 -11.44 -7.43 -7.44
N ILE A 100 -12.54 -6.84 -7.86
CA ILE A 100 -13.70 -7.56 -8.34
C ILE A 100 -14.10 -6.98 -9.69
N ALA A 101 -14.34 -7.87 -10.65
CA ALA A 101 -14.98 -7.56 -11.91
C ALA A 101 -16.36 -8.25 -11.94
N THR A 102 -17.43 -7.47 -12.06
CA THR A 102 -18.79 -8.00 -11.98
C THR A 102 -19.69 -7.46 -13.09
N THR A 103 -20.61 -8.30 -13.52
CA THR A 103 -21.76 -7.94 -14.38
C THR A 103 -23.05 -8.31 -13.66
N GLY A 104 -24.20 -8.10 -14.30
CA GLY A 104 -25.48 -8.57 -13.73
C GLY A 104 -25.62 -10.09 -13.59
N SER A 105 -24.78 -10.88 -14.26
CA SER A 105 -24.92 -12.35 -14.34
C SER A 105 -23.70 -13.13 -13.86
N THR A 106 -22.53 -12.50 -13.77
CA THR A 106 -21.29 -13.20 -13.39
C THR A 106 -20.29 -12.24 -12.73
N SER A 107 -19.42 -12.78 -11.90
CA SER A 107 -18.36 -12.02 -11.23
C SER A 107 -17.10 -12.86 -11.12
N ALA A 108 -15.95 -12.20 -11.06
CA ALA A 108 -14.67 -12.81 -10.72
C ALA A 108 -13.89 -11.87 -9.78
N GLN A 109 -13.15 -12.46 -8.87
CA GLN A 109 -12.34 -11.76 -7.88
C GLN A 109 -10.89 -12.18 -8.01
N LEU A 110 -10.00 -11.21 -7.76
CA LEU A 110 -8.56 -11.37 -7.71
C LEU A 110 -8.04 -10.62 -6.48
N GLU A 111 -7.08 -11.18 -5.76
CA GLU A 111 -6.45 -10.51 -4.61
C GLU A 111 -5.04 -10.07 -4.98
N PHE A 112 -4.75 -8.79 -4.82
CA PHE A 112 -3.40 -8.25 -4.87
C PHE A 112 -2.83 -8.13 -3.46
N GLU A 113 -1.53 -8.38 -3.34
CA GLU A 113 -0.79 -8.22 -2.11
C GLU A 113 0.26 -7.11 -2.27
N VAL A 114 0.17 -6.09 -1.42
CA VAL A 114 1.13 -4.99 -1.36
C VAL A 114 1.90 -5.09 -0.06
N VAL A 115 3.23 -5.25 -0.17
CA VAL A 115 4.14 -5.25 0.98
C VAL A 115 4.76 -3.87 1.12
N ILE A 116 4.37 -3.15 2.18
CA ILE A 116 4.98 -1.86 2.52
C ILE A 116 6.24 -2.11 3.31
N THR A 117 7.38 -1.71 2.74
CA THR A 117 8.66 -1.73 3.43
C THR A 117 8.79 -0.52 4.34
N GLY A 118 9.28 -0.73 5.56
CA GLY A 118 9.46 0.33 6.53
C GLY A 118 10.59 1.27 6.15
N SER A 119 10.41 2.55 6.44
CA SER A 119 11.48 3.55 6.46
C SER A 119 11.91 3.78 7.90
N TYR A 120 13.21 3.80 8.14
CA TYR A 120 13.81 4.13 9.43
C TYR A 120 14.23 5.60 9.42
N ARG A 121 13.64 6.41 10.26
CA ARG A 121 14.03 7.80 10.45
C ARG A 121 13.83 8.19 11.91
N ILE A 122 14.88 8.70 12.50
CA ILE A 122 14.88 9.20 13.86
C ILE A 122 15.16 10.71 13.85
N GLU A 123 14.50 11.43 14.71
CA GLU A 123 14.76 12.83 14.99
C GLU A 123 14.95 13.00 16.49
N LEU A 124 16.02 13.69 16.88
CA LEU A 124 16.32 14.03 18.26
C LEU A 124 16.10 15.54 18.43
N THR A 125 15.27 15.92 19.37
CA THR A 125 14.95 17.32 19.66
C THR A 125 14.74 17.53 21.16
N THR A 126 14.33 18.72 21.56
CA THR A 126 13.87 19.04 22.93
C THR A 126 12.39 19.41 22.87
N PRO A 127 11.62 19.37 24.00
CA PRO A 127 10.20 19.72 24.02
C PRO A 127 9.90 21.11 23.45
N GLN A 128 10.86 22.04 23.55
CA GLN A 128 10.71 23.42 23.10
C GLN A 128 11.47 23.69 21.79
N GLY A 129 12.14 22.69 21.21
CA GLY A 129 12.97 22.84 20.01
C GLY A 129 14.30 23.59 20.25
N LEU A 130 14.66 23.91 21.50
CA LEU A 130 15.90 24.58 21.84
C LEU A 130 17.04 23.57 21.97
N LEU A 131 18.05 23.69 21.12
CA LEU A 131 19.20 22.77 21.05
C LEU A 131 20.47 23.32 21.76
N SER A 132 20.36 24.45 22.43
CA SER A 132 21.44 25.05 23.20
C SER A 132 20.97 25.50 24.57
N LYS A 133 21.86 25.43 25.56
CA LYS A 133 21.61 25.92 26.92
C LYS A 133 22.91 26.35 27.58
N ASP A 134 22.86 27.46 28.32
CA ASP A 134 24.00 27.94 29.09
C ASP A 134 24.12 27.21 30.43
N ILE A 135 25.32 26.93 30.83
CA ILE A 135 25.69 26.29 32.10
C ILE A 135 26.94 26.94 32.67
N THR A 136 26.95 27.12 33.99
CA THR A 136 28.15 27.60 34.71
C THR A 136 29.06 26.42 35.07
N ALA A 137 30.38 26.63 35.01
CA ALA A 137 31.34 25.59 35.38
C ALA A 137 31.09 25.11 36.83
N GLY A 138 31.07 23.80 37.02
CA GLY A 138 30.75 23.12 38.29
C GLY A 138 29.26 22.87 38.55
N ASP A 139 28.35 23.38 37.69
CA ASP A 139 26.93 23.13 37.81
C ASP A 139 26.52 21.85 37.06
N THR A 140 25.42 21.23 37.52
CA THR A 140 24.73 20.14 36.82
C THR A 140 23.42 20.65 36.24
N ARG A 141 23.15 20.34 34.98
CA ARG A 141 21.92 20.70 34.33
C ARG A 141 21.25 19.47 33.71
N LYS A 142 19.96 19.34 33.96
CA LYS A 142 19.13 18.32 33.33
C LYS A 142 18.49 18.90 32.04
N LEU A 143 18.68 18.20 30.93
CA LEU A 143 18.05 18.48 29.64
C LEU A 143 17.08 17.38 29.32
N GLU A 144 15.88 17.73 28.91
CA GLU A 144 14.90 16.79 28.40
C GLU A 144 15.08 16.66 26.89
N LEU A 145 15.23 15.42 26.41
CA LEU A 145 15.34 15.09 25.00
C LEU A 145 14.08 14.34 24.56
N VAL A 146 13.64 14.62 23.36
CA VAL A 146 12.53 13.93 22.71
C VAL A 146 13.07 13.19 21.50
N VAL A 147 12.91 11.88 21.50
CA VAL A 147 13.25 11.00 20.38
C VAL A 147 11.97 10.74 19.59
N LEU A 148 11.91 11.19 18.35
CA LEU A 148 10.77 11.03 17.45
C LEU A 148 11.10 9.99 16.39
N ASN A 149 10.23 8.99 16.25
CA ASN A 149 10.23 8.14 15.08
C ASN A 149 9.42 8.81 13.97
N THR A 150 10.10 9.39 13.01
CA THR A 150 9.49 10.00 11.82
C THR A 150 9.48 9.07 10.61
N GLY A 151 9.93 7.82 10.79
CA GLY A 151 9.83 6.74 9.81
C GLY A 151 8.50 5.97 9.92
N SER A 152 8.32 4.98 9.06
CA SER A 152 7.14 4.08 9.07
C SER A 152 7.41 2.71 9.69
N ALA A 153 8.69 2.40 10.02
CA ALA A 153 9.08 1.20 10.74
C ALA A 153 9.24 1.49 12.24
N GLU A 154 8.96 0.48 13.06
CA GLU A 154 9.22 0.54 14.50
C GLU A 154 10.75 0.61 14.73
N LEU A 155 11.17 1.53 15.61
CA LEU A 155 12.55 1.61 16.08
C LEU A 155 12.68 0.86 17.40
N LYS A 156 13.63 -0.06 17.46
CA LYS A 156 13.96 -0.85 18.66
C LYS A 156 15.39 -0.58 19.06
N ASP A 157 15.68 -0.79 20.33
CA ASP A 157 17.03 -0.75 20.89
C ASP A 157 17.78 0.57 20.57
N ILE A 158 17.09 1.70 20.75
CA ILE A 158 17.68 3.03 20.54
C ILE A 158 18.69 3.30 21.66
N GLN A 159 19.93 3.59 21.26
CA GLN A 159 21.00 3.96 22.18
C GLN A 159 21.31 5.45 22.04
N LEU A 160 21.44 6.14 23.18
CA LEU A 160 21.85 7.53 23.23
C LEU A 160 23.33 7.61 23.59
N SER A 161 24.07 8.46 22.90
CA SER A 161 25.46 8.76 23.19
C SER A 161 25.75 10.24 23.00
N ALA A 162 26.77 10.77 23.68
CA ALA A 162 27.18 12.14 23.54
C ALA A 162 28.69 12.23 23.34
N ASN A 163 29.13 13.05 22.40
CA ASN A 163 30.49 13.53 22.35
C ASN A 163 30.59 14.72 23.30
N LYS A 164 31.44 14.57 24.30
CA LYS A 164 31.63 15.58 25.36
C LYS A 164 33.07 16.06 25.40
N PRO A 165 33.33 17.33 25.83
CA PRO A 165 34.68 17.78 26.13
C PRO A 165 35.30 16.98 27.28
N ILE A 166 36.64 17.11 27.43
CA ILE A 166 37.36 16.55 28.58
C ILE A 166 36.76 17.18 29.84
N ASP A 167 36.68 16.42 30.93
CA ASP A 167 36.15 16.80 32.25
C ASP A 167 34.63 17.07 32.32
N TRP A 168 33.89 16.79 31.26
CA TRP A 168 32.41 16.79 31.31
C TRP A 168 31.86 15.40 31.60
N GLU A 169 30.84 15.36 32.42
CA GLU A 169 30.06 14.13 32.65
C GLU A 169 28.68 14.22 32.00
N VAL A 170 28.28 13.19 31.30
CA VAL A 170 26.96 13.08 30.66
C VAL A 170 26.39 11.73 30.95
N SER A 171 25.19 11.69 31.49
CA SER A 171 24.41 10.47 31.70
C SER A 171 23.04 10.61 31.07
N PHE A 172 22.45 9.52 30.66
CA PHE A 172 21.13 9.45 30.08
C PHE A 172 20.18 8.68 31.00
N GLU A 173 18.96 9.15 31.13
CA GLU A 173 17.85 8.51 31.82
C GLU A 173 16.62 8.49 30.90
N PRO A 174 15.92 7.36 30.71
CA PRO A 174 16.30 6.01 31.18
C PRO A 174 17.56 5.49 30.48
N SER A 175 18.28 4.60 31.15
CA SER A 175 19.53 3.95 30.68
C SER A 175 19.23 2.69 29.86
#